data_b4048f4edb7fb13b13c4612ea07484b5
#
_entry.id   b4048f4edb7fb13b13c4612ea07484b5
#
_cell.length_a   1.000
_cell.length_b   1.000
_cell.length_c   1.000
_cell.angle_alpha   90.00
_cell.angle_beta   90.00
_cell.angle_gamma   90.00
#
_symmetry.space_group_name_H-M   'P 1'
#
loop_
_entity.id
_entity.type
_entity.pdbx_description
1 polymer ?
#
loop_
_entity_poly.entity_id
_entity_poly.type
_entity_poly.pdbx_seq_one_letter_code
_entity_poly.pdbx_strand_id
1 'polypeptide(L)'
;MTKKYPFWALIVGASVTPITFASGIFLQEATYANLGAVGAGDGVYTESATSIWTNPAVMSHIDDELTTITGTLLNLEINYYDDGDGPNGRSSSTLPVAGVFHIIDLGNDLKAGIALGSLGGATLDYGEDWQGSFQLTDVALLTYQFNPTLSYKVNDQWSVAGGIQVNYAFLQGNTSSIELDTSTSWAFGYNIGTVVQATDKLRLGLSYRSELNHEFEGDVHTNLAYGTYTTSLPSPAITDLSVSYQFTPQFSLMSSIQNHHWSAMESTDIDMRIGDQFIPYSIERDWDDVWRISLGGEYKLHQGWSFKAGYAYESSPLDDPSKQSPDLPVGEQHRYSIGVSKQFDESRLDIYYEYADFGEIDIDQESMREPIALNGHFTGTVHFVGAAYTF
;
A
#
# COMPACT_ATOMS: atom_id res chain seq x y z
N MET A 1 26.36 -39.30 -34.60
CA MET A 1 26.96 -39.20 -33.24
C MET A 1 26.45 -37.93 -32.59
N THR A 2 25.37 -38.00 -31.87
CA THR A 2 24.72 -36.88 -31.15
C THR A 2 25.16 -36.95 -29.71
N LYS A 3 25.94 -35.96 -29.29
CA LYS A 3 26.35 -35.76 -27.88
C LYS A 3 25.18 -35.17 -27.11
N LYS A 4 24.60 -35.94 -26.18
CA LYS A 4 23.70 -35.47 -25.12
C LYS A 4 24.54 -34.85 -23.99
N TYR A 5 24.27 -33.61 -23.63
CA TYR A 5 24.80 -32.99 -22.40
C TYR A 5 23.75 -33.21 -21.29
N PRO A 6 24.13 -33.69 -20.10
CA PRO A 6 23.21 -33.79 -18.99
C PRO A 6 23.06 -32.42 -18.32
N PHE A 7 21.82 -32.02 -18.12
CA PHE A 7 21.43 -30.86 -17.36
C PHE A 7 21.54 -31.17 -15.85
N TRP A 8 22.61 -30.72 -15.22
CA TRP A 8 22.73 -30.78 -13.76
C TRP A 8 22.01 -29.57 -13.17
N ALA A 9 20.85 -29.82 -12.56
CA ALA A 9 20.18 -28.82 -11.72
C ALA A 9 20.97 -28.68 -10.41
N LEU A 10 21.64 -27.57 -10.25
CA LEU A 10 22.27 -27.17 -9.00
C LEU A 10 21.16 -26.70 -8.05
N ILE A 11 20.68 -27.55 -7.15
CA ILE A 11 19.87 -27.17 -6.02
C ILE A 11 20.83 -26.59 -4.96
N VAL A 12 20.97 -25.28 -4.96
CA VAL A 12 21.59 -24.57 -3.84
C VAL A 12 20.54 -24.50 -2.72
N GLY A 13 20.65 -25.40 -1.75
CA GLY A 13 19.91 -25.32 -0.49
C GLY A 13 20.41 -24.13 0.31
N ALA A 14 19.84 -22.96 0.12
CA ALA A 14 19.95 -21.88 1.07
C ALA A 14 19.02 -22.18 2.25
N SER A 15 19.58 -22.43 3.41
CA SER A 15 18.85 -22.43 4.67
C SER A 15 18.44 -20.97 4.94
N VAL A 16 17.23 -20.63 4.53
CA VAL A 16 16.60 -19.35 4.87
C VAL A 16 16.14 -19.50 6.32
N THR A 17 16.83 -18.84 7.23
CA THR A 17 16.29 -18.54 8.57
C THR A 17 15.10 -17.60 8.35
N PRO A 18 13.93 -17.86 8.93
CA PRO A 18 12.81 -16.93 8.84
C PRO A 18 13.19 -15.67 9.66
N ILE A 19 13.39 -14.57 8.96
CA ILE A 19 13.47 -13.23 9.51
C ILE A 19 12.11 -12.59 9.15
N THR A 20 11.37 -12.09 10.13
CA THR A 20 9.96 -11.65 9.99
C THR A 20 9.85 -10.13 10.04
N PHE A 21 9.07 -9.52 9.13
CA PHE A 21 9.03 -8.06 8.96
C PHE A 21 7.87 -7.53 8.03
N ALA A 22 7.14 -6.43 8.27
CA ALA A 22 6.06 -5.84 7.42
C ALA A 22 5.98 -4.30 7.38
N SER A 23 5.54 -3.68 6.31
CA SER A 23 5.26 -2.24 6.23
C SER A 23 3.77 -1.92 6.53
N GLY A 24 3.54 -1.02 7.49
CA GLY A 24 2.32 -0.66 8.16
C GLY A 24 1.05 -0.33 7.36
N ILE A 25 0.73 0.97 7.22
CA ILE A 25 -0.59 1.52 6.82
C ILE A 25 -0.83 1.65 5.32
N PHE A 26 0.06 1.13 4.46
CA PHE A 26 -0.01 1.34 3.01
C PHE A 26 -0.85 0.25 2.34
N LEU A 27 -2.16 0.46 2.27
CA LEU A 27 -3.14 -0.49 1.74
C LEU A 27 -3.64 -0.01 0.36
N GLN A 28 -2.90 -0.33 -0.70
CA GLN A 28 -3.13 0.16 -2.06
C GLN A 28 -4.09 -0.70 -2.88
N GLU A 29 -4.67 -1.76 -2.32
CA GLU A 29 -5.39 -2.81 -3.05
C GLU A 29 -6.60 -2.27 -3.83
N ALA A 30 -7.23 -1.21 -3.35
CA ALA A 30 -8.34 -0.55 -4.08
C ALA A 30 -7.88 0.21 -5.34
N THR A 31 -6.58 0.45 -5.49
CA THR A 31 -5.98 1.17 -6.61
C THR A 31 -5.18 0.26 -7.57
N TYR A 32 -5.18 -1.07 -7.35
CA TYR A 32 -4.54 -1.99 -8.27
C TYR A 32 -5.27 -2.06 -9.60
N ALA A 33 -4.50 -2.00 -10.67
CA ALA A 33 -5.01 -2.22 -12.02
C ALA A 33 -5.22 -3.71 -12.30
N ASN A 34 -4.30 -4.55 -11.82
CA ASN A 34 -4.31 -5.99 -12.04
C ASN A 34 -4.85 -6.72 -10.82
N LEU A 35 -6.13 -6.52 -10.53
CA LEU A 35 -6.84 -7.16 -9.42
C LEU A 35 -6.78 -8.69 -9.51
N GLY A 36 -6.50 -9.34 -8.38
CA GLY A 36 -6.31 -10.80 -8.31
C GLY A 36 -4.89 -11.27 -8.62
N ALA A 37 -3.96 -10.35 -8.89
CA ALA A 37 -2.55 -10.64 -9.12
C ALA A 37 -1.62 -9.84 -8.19
N VAL A 38 -2.10 -9.40 -7.01
CA VAL A 38 -1.37 -8.60 -6.01
C VAL A 38 -0.68 -7.35 -6.59
N GLY A 39 -1.29 -6.69 -7.58
CA GLY A 39 -0.70 -5.54 -8.26
C GLY A 39 0.51 -5.86 -9.15
N ALA A 40 0.81 -7.15 -9.43
CA ALA A 40 1.91 -7.52 -10.30
C ALA A 40 1.71 -6.98 -11.72
N GLY A 41 2.68 -6.19 -12.22
CA GLY A 41 2.63 -5.56 -13.53
C GLY A 41 1.68 -4.37 -13.64
N ASP A 42 1.22 -3.80 -12.54
CA ASP A 42 0.28 -2.66 -12.53
C ASP A 42 0.76 -1.48 -13.38
N GLY A 43 2.05 -1.16 -13.30
CA GLY A 43 2.66 -0.06 -14.06
C GLY A 43 2.77 -0.30 -15.58
N VAL A 44 2.24 -1.42 -16.07
CA VAL A 44 2.19 -1.77 -17.52
C VAL A 44 0.87 -2.43 -17.94
N TYR A 45 -0.11 -2.53 -17.05
CA TYR A 45 -1.38 -3.19 -17.31
C TYR A 45 -2.34 -2.28 -18.08
N THR A 46 -2.88 -2.74 -19.23
CA THR A 46 -3.67 -1.90 -20.16
C THR A 46 -5.17 -2.24 -20.20
N GLU A 47 -5.64 -3.19 -19.41
CA GLU A 47 -7.05 -3.58 -19.41
C GLU A 47 -7.88 -2.88 -18.31
N SER A 48 -7.29 -1.87 -17.62
CA SER A 48 -7.95 -1.07 -16.59
C SER A 48 -7.39 0.36 -16.57
N ALA A 49 -8.25 1.35 -16.42
CA ALA A 49 -7.83 2.74 -16.24
C ALA A 49 -7.11 2.97 -14.90
N THR A 50 -7.23 2.05 -13.94
CA THR A 50 -6.57 2.15 -12.65
C THR A 50 -5.04 2.16 -12.76
N SER A 51 -4.48 1.62 -13.86
CA SER A 51 -3.03 1.63 -14.12
C SER A 51 -2.39 3.04 -14.11
N ILE A 52 -3.19 4.11 -14.38
CA ILE A 52 -2.72 5.50 -14.26
C ILE A 52 -2.28 5.87 -12.84
N TRP A 53 -2.78 5.15 -11.83
CA TRP A 53 -2.37 5.34 -10.45
C TRP A 53 -0.91 4.97 -10.25
N THR A 54 -0.50 3.79 -10.70
CA THR A 54 0.89 3.33 -10.57
C THR A 54 1.80 3.98 -11.60
N ASN A 55 1.39 4.01 -12.89
CA ASN A 55 2.20 4.58 -13.96
C ASN A 55 1.32 5.26 -15.03
N PRO A 56 1.21 6.60 -15.03
CA PRO A 56 0.34 7.30 -15.97
C PRO A 56 0.76 7.14 -17.45
N ALA A 57 2.00 6.71 -17.74
CA ALA A 57 2.45 6.50 -19.12
C ALA A 57 1.76 5.31 -19.82
N VAL A 58 1.12 4.41 -19.04
CA VAL A 58 0.31 3.31 -19.59
C VAL A 58 -0.83 3.82 -20.47
N MET A 59 -1.39 5.01 -20.19
CA MET A 59 -2.49 5.59 -20.96
C MET A 59 -2.23 5.61 -22.47
N SER A 60 -0.99 5.89 -22.90
CA SER A 60 -0.62 5.94 -24.31
C SER A 60 -0.60 4.57 -25.01
N HIS A 61 -0.74 3.48 -24.25
CA HIS A 61 -0.84 2.10 -24.73
C HIS A 61 -2.25 1.50 -24.59
N ILE A 62 -3.23 2.32 -24.21
CA ILE A 62 -4.65 2.00 -24.20
C ILE A 62 -5.27 2.69 -25.41
N ASP A 63 -5.95 1.94 -26.29
CA ASP A 63 -6.39 2.48 -27.58
C ASP A 63 -7.54 3.47 -27.42
N ASP A 64 -8.53 3.15 -26.57
CA ASP A 64 -9.75 3.91 -26.40
C ASP A 64 -9.74 4.80 -25.13
N GLU A 65 -10.77 5.61 -24.94
CA GLU A 65 -11.11 6.18 -23.66
C GLU A 65 -11.58 5.05 -22.72
N LEU A 66 -11.21 5.13 -21.46
CA LEU A 66 -11.48 4.05 -20.52
C LEU A 66 -11.83 4.61 -19.14
N THR A 67 -12.90 4.08 -18.57
CA THR A 67 -13.29 4.38 -17.19
C THR A 67 -13.26 3.11 -16.37
N THR A 68 -12.65 3.15 -15.20
CA THR A 68 -12.70 2.07 -14.21
C THR A 68 -13.19 2.60 -12.88
N ILE A 69 -14.17 1.89 -12.29
CA ILE A 69 -14.65 2.13 -10.93
C ILE A 69 -14.25 0.90 -10.10
N THR A 70 -13.61 1.12 -8.97
CA THR A 70 -13.21 0.06 -8.04
C THR A 70 -13.95 0.19 -6.72
N GLY A 71 -14.20 -0.96 -6.08
CA GLY A 71 -14.72 -1.03 -4.73
C GLY A 71 -14.15 -2.24 -4.01
N THR A 72 -13.62 -2.02 -2.81
CA THR A 72 -12.97 -3.05 -1.99
C THR A 72 -13.41 -2.93 -0.55
N LEU A 73 -13.76 -4.03 0.06
CA LEU A 73 -13.88 -4.17 1.51
C LEU A 73 -12.58 -4.77 2.02
N LEU A 74 -11.92 -4.09 2.94
CA LEU A 74 -10.80 -4.63 3.69
C LEU A 74 -11.24 -4.91 5.11
N ASN A 75 -10.83 -6.05 5.65
CA ASN A 75 -10.96 -6.41 7.05
C ASN A 75 -9.57 -6.60 7.62
N LEU A 76 -9.16 -5.69 8.51
CA LEU A 76 -7.87 -5.69 9.20
C LEU A 76 -8.09 -6.24 10.61
N GLU A 77 -7.28 -7.21 11.01
CA GLU A 77 -7.19 -7.73 12.36
C GLU A 77 -5.75 -7.67 12.86
N ILE A 78 -5.54 -7.01 14.00
CA ILE A 78 -4.25 -6.96 14.70
C ILE A 78 -4.47 -7.45 16.13
N ASN A 79 -3.66 -8.40 16.57
CA ASN A 79 -3.68 -8.91 17.93
C ASN A 79 -2.32 -8.65 18.58
N TYR A 80 -2.32 -8.24 19.84
CA TYR A 80 -1.15 -8.16 20.72
C TYR A 80 -1.23 -9.25 21.76
N TYR A 81 -0.13 -9.92 21.97
CA TYR A 81 0.06 -10.95 23.01
C TYR A 81 1.18 -10.50 23.94
N ASP A 82 0.84 -10.38 25.24
CA ASP A 82 1.77 -10.00 26.28
C ASP A 82 2.61 -11.21 26.73
N ASP A 83 3.92 -11.08 26.87
CA ASP A 83 4.80 -12.15 27.33
C ASP A 83 4.79 -12.31 28.85
N GLY A 84 4.19 -11.35 29.59
CA GLY A 84 4.02 -11.38 31.04
C GLY A 84 2.61 -11.80 31.47
N ASP A 85 2.12 -11.10 32.48
CA ASP A 85 0.77 -11.28 33.04
C ASP A 85 -0.21 -10.15 32.62
N GLY A 86 0.20 -9.29 31.66
CA GLY A 86 -0.59 -8.19 31.17
C GLY A 86 -1.74 -8.63 30.24
N PRO A 87 -2.78 -7.82 30.09
CA PRO A 87 -3.90 -8.14 29.22
C PRO A 87 -3.52 -8.00 27.74
N ASN A 88 -3.85 -9.00 26.94
CA ASN A 88 -3.71 -8.97 25.48
C ASN A 88 -4.58 -7.86 24.85
N GLY A 89 -4.17 -7.39 23.68
CA GLY A 89 -4.90 -6.42 22.86
C GLY A 89 -5.47 -7.04 21.59
N ARG A 90 -6.59 -6.54 21.11
CA ARG A 90 -7.14 -6.92 19.81
C ARG A 90 -7.83 -5.74 19.17
N SER A 91 -7.47 -5.48 17.92
CA SER A 91 -8.16 -4.54 17.04
C SER A 91 -8.71 -5.26 15.84
N SER A 92 -9.96 -4.99 15.47
CA SER A 92 -10.59 -5.52 14.26
C SER A 92 -11.44 -4.46 13.60
N SER A 93 -11.09 -4.08 12.37
CA SER A 93 -11.81 -3.05 11.62
C SER A 93 -12.17 -3.53 10.22
N THR A 94 -13.31 -3.05 9.71
CA THR A 94 -13.75 -3.30 8.34
C THR A 94 -14.01 -1.97 7.64
N LEU A 95 -13.28 -1.68 6.58
CA LEU A 95 -13.32 -0.42 5.86
C LEU A 95 -13.71 -0.64 4.39
N PRO A 96 -14.71 0.08 3.87
CA PRO A 96 -14.95 0.18 2.43
C PRO A 96 -14.01 1.22 1.82
N VAL A 97 -13.34 0.85 0.73
CA VAL A 97 -12.50 1.75 -0.07
C VAL A 97 -12.97 1.70 -1.52
N ALA A 98 -12.94 2.84 -2.21
CA ALA A 98 -13.37 2.93 -3.59
C ALA A 98 -12.45 3.86 -4.39
N GLY A 99 -12.43 3.68 -5.71
CA GLY A 99 -11.69 4.54 -6.63
C GLY A 99 -12.44 4.73 -7.95
N VAL A 100 -12.16 5.86 -8.61
CA VAL A 100 -12.64 6.18 -9.95
C VAL A 100 -11.47 6.67 -10.78
N PHE A 101 -11.32 6.07 -11.95
CA PHE A 101 -10.20 6.32 -12.87
C PHE A 101 -10.75 6.53 -14.27
N HIS A 102 -10.28 7.57 -14.93
CA HIS A 102 -10.78 7.90 -16.27
C HIS A 102 -9.63 8.37 -17.16
N ILE A 103 -9.60 7.86 -18.38
CA ILE A 103 -8.61 8.18 -19.44
C ILE A 103 -9.37 8.83 -20.59
N ILE A 104 -8.87 9.98 -21.05
CA ILE A 104 -9.44 10.80 -22.13
C ILE A 104 -8.41 10.90 -23.24
N ASP A 105 -8.81 10.67 -24.48
CA ASP A 105 -7.97 10.92 -25.64
C ASP A 105 -8.08 12.41 -26.07
N LEU A 106 -6.96 13.13 -26.04
CA LEU A 106 -6.90 14.54 -26.45
C LEU A 106 -6.46 14.69 -27.92
N GLY A 107 -6.16 13.57 -28.60
CA GLY A 107 -5.58 13.56 -29.94
C GLY A 107 -4.09 13.95 -29.97
N ASN A 108 -3.47 13.83 -31.15
CA ASN A 108 -2.06 14.17 -31.37
C ASN A 108 -1.10 13.44 -30.39
N ASP A 109 -1.32 12.15 -30.15
CA ASP A 109 -0.52 11.32 -29.25
C ASP A 109 -0.57 11.74 -27.77
N LEU A 110 -1.52 12.58 -27.37
CA LEU A 110 -1.67 13.08 -26.02
C LEU A 110 -2.95 12.49 -25.37
N LYS A 111 -2.82 11.95 -24.16
CA LYS A 111 -3.93 11.50 -23.32
C LYS A 111 -3.90 12.19 -21.97
N ALA A 112 -5.07 12.46 -21.43
CA ALA A 112 -5.25 12.92 -20.05
C ALA A 112 -5.85 11.79 -19.20
N GLY A 113 -5.48 11.77 -17.93
CA GLY A 113 -6.04 10.85 -16.95
C GLY A 113 -6.46 11.56 -15.68
N ILE A 114 -7.49 11.05 -15.05
CA ILE A 114 -7.95 11.48 -13.73
C ILE A 114 -8.08 10.24 -12.87
N ALA A 115 -7.40 10.24 -11.71
CA ALA A 115 -7.56 9.23 -10.69
C ALA A 115 -8.10 9.88 -9.41
N LEU A 116 -9.13 9.27 -8.83
CA LEU A 116 -9.63 9.55 -7.50
C LEU A 116 -9.64 8.25 -6.71
N GLY A 117 -8.90 8.19 -5.61
CA GLY A 117 -8.75 6.98 -4.81
C GLY A 117 -8.08 7.27 -3.48
N SER A 118 -7.63 6.23 -2.80
CA SER A 118 -6.91 6.32 -1.53
C SER A 118 -5.57 5.63 -1.64
N LEU A 119 -4.52 6.24 -1.07
CA LEU A 119 -3.20 5.63 -0.92
C LEU A 119 -3.16 4.62 0.23
N GLY A 120 -4.18 4.61 1.06
CA GLY A 120 -4.24 3.79 2.24
C GLY A 120 -4.92 4.50 3.39
N GLY A 121 -4.82 3.89 4.52
CA GLY A 121 -5.39 4.30 5.77
C GLY A 121 -5.72 3.07 6.59
N ALA A 122 -5.65 3.22 7.90
CA ALA A 122 -6.00 2.18 8.83
C ALA A 122 -6.79 2.77 9.99
N THR A 123 -7.63 1.95 10.58
CA THR A 123 -8.22 2.20 11.89
C THR A 123 -7.84 1.04 12.79
N LEU A 124 -7.20 1.35 13.90
CA LEU A 124 -6.95 0.42 14.99
C LEU A 124 -7.76 0.86 16.20
N ASP A 125 -8.42 -0.06 16.85
CA ASP A 125 -9.17 0.15 18.08
C ASP A 125 -8.96 -1.08 18.98
N TYR A 126 -8.07 -0.92 19.97
CA TYR A 126 -7.76 -1.93 20.96
C TYR A 126 -8.65 -1.77 22.22
N GLY A 127 -9.34 -0.62 22.36
CA GLY A 127 -10.05 -0.26 23.57
C GLY A 127 -9.12 0.12 24.72
N GLU A 128 -9.69 0.19 25.95
CA GLU A 128 -8.96 0.60 27.15
C GLU A 128 -8.39 -0.60 27.95
N ASP A 129 -8.91 -1.81 27.72
CA ASP A 129 -8.67 -3.01 28.54
C ASP A 129 -7.49 -3.87 28.00
N TRP A 130 -6.37 -3.24 27.61
CA TRP A 130 -5.18 -3.94 27.16
C TRP A 130 -3.91 -3.28 27.71
N GLN A 131 -2.77 -4.00 27.70
CA GLN A 131 -1.50 -3.56 28.29
C GLN A 131 -1.00 -2.24 27.73
N GLY A 132 -1.19 -1.99 26.42
CA GLY A 132 -0.71 -0.80 25.74
C GLY A 132 -1.66 0.39 25.75
N SER A 133 -2.74 0.41 26.52
CA SER A 133 -3.76 1.47 26.51
C SER A 133 -3.20 2.86 26.86
N PHE A 134 -2.10 2.94 27.61
CA PHE A 134 -1.39 4.21 27.86
C PHE A 134 -0.67 4.77 26.62
N GLN A 135 -0.33 3.91 25.66
CA GLN A 135 0.30 4.32 24.40
C GLN A 135 -0.75 4.53 23.31
N LEU A 136 -1.76 3.64 23.25
CA LEU A 136 -2.81 3.68 22.24
C LEU A 136 -4.08 2.98 22.70
N THR A 137 -5.22 3.64 22.63
CA THR A 137 -6.54 2.98 22.66
C THR A 137 -7.09 2.81 21.26
N ASP A 138 -7.02 3.86 20.46
CA ASP A 138 -7.46 3.84 19.07
C ASP A 138 -6.72 4.88 18.23
N VAL A 139 -6.59 4.62 16.93
CA VAL A 139 -6.08 5.55 15.92
C VAL A 139 -6.81 5.34 14.61
N ALA A 140 -7.08 6.43 13.90
CA ALA A 140 -7.63 6.41 12.56
C ALA A 140 -6.85 7.38 11.66
N LEU A 141 -6.32 6.86 10.57
CA LEU A 141 -5.76 7.64 9.47
C LEU A 141 -6.50 7.25 8.18
N LEU A 142 -7.10 8.20 7.49
CA LEU A 142 -7.76 7.99 6.21
C LEU A 142 -7.26 9.01 5.20
N THR A 143 -6.99 8.59 3.97
CA THR A 143 -6.51 9.47 2.92
C THR A 143 -7.38 9.39 1.68
N TYR A 144 -7.53 10.52 0.99
CA TYR A 144 -8.17 10.62 -0.32
C TYR A 144 -7.25 11.39 -1.26
N GLN A 145 -7.09 10.90 -2.47
CA GLN A 145 -6.20 11.54 -3.43
C GLN A 145 -6.91 11.79 -4.76
N PHE A 146 -6.73 12.99 -5.27
CA PHE A 146 -7.03 13.39 -6.64
C PHE A 146 -5.71 13.53 -7.41
N ASN A 147 -5.59 12.83 -8.55
CA ASN A 147 -4.36 12.81 -9.32
C ASN A 147 -4.65 13.01 -10.82
N PRO A 148 -4.69 14.27 -11.31
CA PRO A 148 -4.71 14.56 -12.73
C PRO A 148 -3.35 14.28 -13.35
N THR A 149 -3.35 13.67 -14.55
CA THR A 149 -2.14 13.22 -15.26
C THR A 149 -2.21 13.51 -16.75
N LEU A 150 -1.05 13.65 -17.39
CA LEU A 150 -0.92 13.73 -18.84
C LEU A 150 0.11 12.71 -19.33
N SER A 151 -0.20 12.02 -20.42
CA SER A 151 0.70 11.06 -21.08
C SER A 151 0.89 11.44 -22.54
N TYR A 152 2.13 11.33 -22.99
CA TYR A 152 2.52 11.57 -24.38
C TYR A 152 3.16 10.33 -25.01
N LYS A 153 2.60 9.89 -26.13
CA LYS A 153 3.12 8.80 -26.94
C LYS A 153 4.27 9.31 -27.82
N VAL A 154 5.52 9.06 -27.43
CA VAL A 154 6.71 9.50 -28.16
C VAL A 154 6.82 8.79 -29.51
N ASN A 155 6.46 7.51 -29.54
CA ASN A 155 6.30 6.68 -30.73
C ASN A 155 5.46 5.43 -30.36
N ASP A 156 5.27 4.50 -31.31
CA ASP A 156 4.45 3.29 -31.09
C ASP A 156 4.95 2.37 -29.97
N GLN A 157 6.20 2.51 -29.57
CA GLN A 157 6.81 1.67 -28.55
C GLN A 157 7.03 2.39 -27.21
N TRP A 158 7.11 3.72 -27.20
CA TRP A 158 7.55 4.48 -26.04
C TRP A 158 6.62 5.61 -25.68
N SER A 159 6.28 5.70 -24.41
CA SER A 159 5.49 6.78 -23.82
C SER A 159 6.14 7.34 -22.55
N VAL A 160 5.80 8.59 -22.26
CA VAL A 160 6.18 9.29 -21.01
C VAL A 160 4.96 10.01 -20.45
N ALA A 161 4.91 10.17 -19.13
CA ALA A 161 3.80 10.85 -18.49
C ALA A 161 4.21 11.52 -17.18
N GLY A 162 3.35 12.44 -16.72
CA GLY A 162 3.47 13.07 -15.43
C GLY A 162 2.13 13.54 -14.90
N GLY A 163 2.03 13.72 -13.60
CA GLY A 163 0.82 14.17 -12.93
C GLY A 163 1.09 14.86 -11.60
N ILE A 164 0.04 15.44 -11.04
CA ILE A 164 0.07 16.13 -9.76
C ILE A 164 -0.76 15.32 -8.77
N GLN A 165 -0.24 15.13 -7.56
CA GLN A 165 -0.96 14.50 -6.45
C GLN A 165 -1.52 15.60 -5.55
N VAL A 166 -2.83 15.57 -5.31
CA VAL A 166 -3.52 16.39 -4.32
C VAL A 166 -4.14 15.44 -3.32
N ASN A 167 -3.57 15.34 -2.14
CA ASN A 167 -4.00 14.40 -1.10
C ASN A 167 -4.62 15.14 0.08
N TYR A 168 -5.71 14.58 0.60
CA TYR A 168 -6.41 15.05 1.78
C TYR A 168 -6.49 13.93 2.79
N ALA A 169 -6.06 14.21 4.02
CA ALA A 169 -5.99 13.21 5.08
C ALA A 169 -6.75 13.64 6.33
N PHE A 170 -7.26 12.64 7.06
CA PHE A 170 -7.86 12.77 8.40
C PHE A 170 -7.01 11.95 9.36
N LEU A 171 -6.72 12.53 10.53
CA LEU A 171 -6.03 11.87 11.62
C LEU A 171 -6.82 12.05 12.92
N GLN A 172 -6.94 10.98 13.68
CA GLN A 172 -7.46 10.94 15.05
C GLN A 172 -6.64 9.91 15.83
N GLY A 173 -6.41 10.14 17.13
CA GLY A 173 -5.71 9.14 17.96
C GLY A 173 -5.94 9.38 19.43
N ASN A 174 -6.09 8.29 20.18
CA ASN A 174 -6.41 8.34 21.60
C ASN A 174 -5.54 7.37 22.40
N THR A 175 -5.31 7.74 23.65
CA THR A 175 -4.75 6.85 24.69
C THR A 175 -5.73 6.84 25.88
N SER A 176 -5.48 6.05 26.92
CA SER A 176 -6.28 6.04 28.14
C SER A 176 -6.30 7.40 28.88
N SER A 177 -5.45 8.35 28.52
CA SER A 177 -5.30 9.64 29.21
C SER A 177 -5.25 10.86 28.31
N ILE A 178 -5.08 10.68 27.00
CA ILE A 178 -4.96 11.74 26.00
C ILE A 178 -5.92 11.43 24.85
N GLU A 179 -6.70 12.42 24.44
CA GLU A 179 -7.57 12.39 23.28
C GLU A 179 -7.10 13.48 22.30
N LEU A 180 -6.75 13.09 21.09
CA LEU A 180 -6.45 13.99 19.99
C LEU A 180 -7.70 14.11 19.11
N ASP A 181 -8.29 15.30 19.06
CA ASP A 181 -9.44 15.57 18.21
C ASP A 181 -9.09 15.34 16.73
N THR A 182 -10.09 14.97 15.95
CA THR A 182 -9.92 14.76 14.51
C THR A 182 -9.34 16.01 13.85
N SER A 183 -8.20 15.84 13.22
CA SER A 183 -7.53 16.87 12.44
C SER A 183 -7.43 16.48 10.96
N THR A 184 -7.21 17.46 10.12
CA THR A 184 -7.14 17.27 8.66
C THR A 184 -5.95 17.98 8.07
N SER A 185 -5.43 17.44 6.98
CA SER A 185 -4.27 18.00 6.29
C SER A 185 -4.37 17.85 4.77
N TRP A 186 -3.77 18.77 4.05
CA TRP A 186 -3.55 18.69 2.61
C TRP A 186 -2.07 18.51 2.32
N ALA A 187 -1.74 17.55 1.46
CA ALA A 187 -0.39 17.36 0.95
C ALA A 187 -0.38 17.37 -0.57
N PHE A 188 0.72 17.82 -1.16
CA PHE A 188 0.88 17.95 -2.60
C PHE A 188 2.16 17.23 -3.05
N GLY A 189 2.06 16.56 -4.20
CA GLY A 189 3.17 15.85 -4.77
C GLY A 189 3.03 15.73 -6.28
N TYR A 190 3.87 14.89 -6.86
CA TYR A 190 3.85 14.59 -8.29
C TYR A 190 4.13 13.12 -8.55
N ASN A 191 3.75 12.66 -9.74
CA ASN A 191 4.17 11.37 -10.26
C ASN A 191 4.63 11.50 -11.70
N ILE A 192 5.60 10.67 -12.07
CA ILE A 192 6.12 10.57 -13.42
C ILE A 192 6.26 9.10 -13.81
N GLY A 193 6.22 8.83 -15.11
CA GLY A 193 6.41 7.46 -15.57
C GLY A 193 6.79 7.36 -17.03
N THR A 194 7.25 6.18 -17.38
CA THR A 194 7.53 5.79 -18.75
C THR A 194 7.15 4.33 -18.98
N VAL A 195 6.70 4.02 -20.19
CA VAL A 195 6.40 2.65 -20.63
C VAL A 195 7.06 2.41 -21.99
N VAL A 196 7.64 1.21 -22.11
CA VAL A 196 8.27 0.73 -23.33
C VAL A 196 7.67 -0.62 -23.73
N GLN A 197 7.03 -0.68 -24.90
CA GLN A 197 6.68 -1.92 -25.58
C GLN A 197 7.92 -2.45 -26.29
N ALA A 198 8.77 -3.20 -25.58
CA ALA A 198 10.07 -3.64 -26.09
C ALA A 198 9.97 -4.64 -27.24
N THR A 199 8.92 -5.49 -27.21
CA THR A 199 8.51 -6.40 -28.29
C THR A 199 7.00 -6.56 -28.28
N ASP A 200 6.41 -7.24 -29.25
CA ASP A 200 4.96 -7.54 -29.27
C ASP A 200 4.48 -8.30 -28.01
N LYS A 201 5.40 -8.89 -27.24
CA LYS A 201 5.12 -9.71 -26.06
C LYS A 201 5.64 -9.14 -24.75
N LEU A 202 6.58 -8.21 -24.78
CA LEU A 202 7.28 -7.68 -23.60
C LEU A 202 7.00 -6.19 -23.47
N ARG A 203 6.41 -5.81 -22.34
CA ARG A 203 6.20 -4.43 -21.92
C ARG A 203 6.90 -4.18 -20.59
N LEU A 204 7.59 -3.04 -20.51
CA LEU A 204 8.34 -2.59 -19.34
C LEU A 204 7.83 -1.21 -18.94
N GLY A 205 7.67 -0.97 -17.65
CA GLY A 205 7.28 0.31 -17.08
C GLY A 205 8.18 0.69 -15.92
N LEU A 206 8.51 1.97 -15.84
CA LEU A 206 9.18 2.57 -14.70
C LEU A 206 8.40 3.80 -14.29
N SER A 207 8.09 3.91 -13.02
CA SER A 207 7.42 5.09 -12.48
C SER A 207 7.98 5.49 -11.11
N TYR A 208 7.74 6.75 -10.79
CA TYR A 208 8.06 7.35 -9.51
C TYR A 208 6.90 8.21 -9.04
N ARG A 209 6.53 8.06 -7.79
CA ARG A 209 5.56 8.86 -7.05
C ARG A 209 6.29 9.54 -5.90
N SER A 210 6.17 10.87 -5.80
CA SER A 210 6.85 11.61 -4.74
C SER A 210 6.19 11.37 -3.38
N GLU A 211 6.95 11.57 -2.35
CA GLU A 211 6.50 11.71 -0.97
C GLU A 211 5.35 12.74 -0.84
N LEU A 212 4.46 12.47 0.12
CA LEU A 212 3.42 13.40 0.56
C LEU A 212 3.60 13.65 2.06
N ASN A 213 3.85 14.88 2.45
CA ASN A 213 4.03 15.24 3.85
C ASN A 213 2.77 15.93 4.37
N HIS A 214 2.12 15.31 5.35
CA HIS A 214 0.93 15.80 6.01
C HIS A 214 1.29 16.46 7.34
N GLU A 215 0.95 17.72 7.50
CA GLU A 215 1.04 18.45 8.76
C GLU A 215 -0.37 18.55 9.36
N PHE A 216 -0.55 18.03 10.56
CA PHE A 216 -1.81 18.03 11.29
C PHE A 216 -1.72 18.98 12.47
N GLU A 217 -2.79 19.75 12.68
CA GLU A 217 -2.98 20.60 13.84
C GLU A 217 -4.41 20.42 14.37
N GLY A 218 -4.54 20.19 15.67
CA GLY A 218 -5.84 19.94 16.31
C GLY A 218 -5.83 20.25 17.80
N ASP A 219 -6.99 20.03 18.42
CA ASP A 219 -7.13 20.15 19.86
C ASP A 219 -6.73 18.85 20.55
N VAL A 220 -6.15 18.97 21.76
CA VAL A 220 -5.80 17.84 22.63
C VAL A 220 -6.52 17.99 23.96
N HIS A 221 -7.11 16.88 24.39
CA HIS A 221 -7.81 16.78 25.68
C HIS A 221 -7.07 15.78 26.58
N THR A 222 -6.90 16.18 27.81
CA THR A 222 -6.38 15.28 28.86
C THR A 222 -7.38 15.24 30.03
N ASN A 223 -7.24 14.30 30.94
CA ASN A 223 -8.07 14.24 32.14
C ASN A 223 -8.03 15.49 33.02
N LEU A 224 -7.07 16.40 32.81
CA LEU A 224 -6.83 17.58 33.66
C LEU A 224 -6.92 18.90 32.92
N ALA A 225 -6.72 18.96 31.61
CA ALA A 225 -6.59 20.21 30.85
C ALA A 225 -6.82 20.02 29.35
N TYR A 226 -7.02 21.15 28.67
CA TYR A 226 -7.17 21.25 27.22
C TYR A 226 -5.97 21.97 26.62
N GLY A 227 -5.66 21.67 25.35
CA GLY A 227 -4.57 22.29 24.63
C GLY A 227 -4.68 22.07 23.13
N THR A 228 -3.58 22.27 22.43
CA THR A 228 -3.44 22.00 21.01
C THR A 228 -2.27 21.04 20.76
N TYR A 229 -2.31 20.31 19.66
CA TYR A 229 -1.18 19.50 19.20
C TYR A 229 -0.86 19.80 17.74
N THR A 230 0.38 19.53 17.36
CA THR A 230 0.84 19.46 15.98
C THR A 230 1.62 18.17 15.77
N THR A 231 1.44 17.53 14.60
CA THR A 231 2.23 16.35 14.21
C THR A 231 2.39 16.31 12.69
N SER A 232 3.43 15.61 12.23
CA SER A 232 3.71 15.39 10.81
C SER A 232 3.77 13.90 10.51
N LEU A 233 3.07 13.48 9.45
CA LEU A 233 3.08 12.09 8.98
C LEU A 233 3.39 12.07 7.47
N PRO A 234 4.57 11.62 7.06
CA PRO A 234 4.91 11.42 5.66
C PRO A 234 4.30 10.12 5.13
N SER A 235 3.76 10.17 3.89
CA SER A 235 3.57 8.98 3.07
C SER A 235 4.79 8.83 2.17
N PRO A 236 5.42 7.65 2.08
CA PRO A 236 6.70 7.50 1.41
C PRO A 236 6.62 7.75 -0.10
N ALA A 237 7.72 8.17 -0.68
CA ALA A 237 7.90 8.11 -2.12
C ALA A 237 7.94 6.63 -2.58
N ILE A 238 7.47 6.36 -3.79
CA ILE A 238 7.44 5.00 -4.36
C ILE A 238 8.09 5.00 -5.72
N THR A 239 9.06 4.11 -5.92
CA THR A 239 9.61 3.76 -7.22
C THR A 239 9.07 2.39 -7.63
N ASP A 240 8.47 2.26 -8.81
CA ASP A 240 7.93 1.00 -9.35
C ASP A 240 8.62 0.63 -10.65
N LEU A 241 9.06 -0.61 -10.75
CA LEU A 241 9.49 -1.26 -11.98
C LEU A 241 8.55 -2.42 -12.28
N SER A 242 7.73 -2.27 -13.31
CA SER A 242 6.75 -3.26 -13.74
C SER A 242 7.13 -3.93 -15.05
N VAL A 243 6.81 -5.21 -15.16
CA VAL A 243 7.07 -6.05 -16.34
C VAL A 243 5.86 -6.91 -16.65
N SER A 244 5.50 -7.00 -17.93
CA SER A 244 4.52 -7.97 -18.44
C SER A 244 5.09 -8.71 -19.63
N TYR A 245 5.00 -10.04 -19.61
CA TYR A 245 5.40 -10.91 -20.70
C TYR A 245 4.29 -11.88 -21.10
N GLN A 246 3.87 -11.81 -22.36
CA GLN A 246 2.88 -12.70 -22.95
C GLN A 246 3.54 -13.94 -23.53
N PHE A 247 3.48 -15.07 -22.81
CA PHE A 247 4.05 -16.35 -23.26
C PHE A 247 3.24 -16.95 -24.43
N THR A 248 1.93 -16.95 -24.28
CA THR A 248 0.97 -17.40 -25.30
C THR A 248 -0.17 -16.38 -25.40
N PRO A 249 -1.03 -16.45 -26.44
CA PRO A 249 -2.22 -15.59 -26.49
C PRO A 249 -3.15 -15.72 -25.26
N GLN A 250 -3.06 -16.85 -24.55
CA GLN A 250 -3.88 -17.14 -23.36
C GLN A 250 -3.18 -16.85 -22.03
N PHE A 251 -1.83 -16.89 -22.00
CA PHE A 251 -1.10 -16.80 -20.73
C PHE A 251 -0.09 -15.66 -20.72
N SER A 252 -0.23 -14.80 -19.73
CA SER A 252 0.70 -13.69 -19.41
C SER A 252 1.23 -13.86 -18.00
N LEU A 253 2.51 -13.55 -17.80
CA LEU A 253 3.16 -13.44 -16.50
C LEU A 253 3.56 -11.98 -16.29
N MET A 254 3.33 -11.48 -15.09
CA MET A 254 3.60 -10.10 -14.72
C MET A 254 4.34 -10.05 -13.40
N SER A 255 5.17 -9.04 -13.23
CA SER A 255 5.92 -8.79 -12.00
C SER A 255 6.09 -7.30 -11.78
N SER A 256 6.15 -6.90 -10.53
CA SER A 256 6.57 -5.56 -10.12
C SER A 256 7.60 -5.65 -9.01
N ILE A 257 8.55 -4.72 -9.02
CA ILE A 257 9.48 -4.45 -7.93
C ILE A 257 9.24 -3.00 -7.54
N GLN A 258 8.79 -2.80 -6.31
CA GLN A 258 8.58 -1.47 -5.73
C GLN A 258 9.59 -1.24 -4.61
N ASN A 259 10.10 -0.02 -4.55
CA ASN A 259 10.81 0.49 -3.39
C ASN A 259 9.99 1.63 -2.79
N HIS A 260 9.59 1.45 -1.54
CA HIS A 260 8.89 2.44 -0.74
C HIS A 260 9.91 3.09 0.17
N HIS A 261 10.15 4.40 0.02
CA HIS A 261 11.19 5.16 0.73
C HIS A 261 10.76 5.50 2.16
N TRP A 262 10.52 4.49 2.98
CA TRP A 262 10.11 4.64 4.38
C TRP A 262 11.21 5.19 5.27
N SER A 263 12.48 5.16 4.84
CA SER A 263 13.60 5.80 5.53
C SER A 263 13.45 7.31 5.74
N ALA A 264 12.47 7.95 5.07
CA ALA A 264 12.08 9.34 5.36
C ALA A 264 11.37 9.50 6.71
N MET A 265 10.90 8.39 7.33
CA MET A 265 10.18 8.38 8.61
C MET A 265 11.13 8.04 9.76
N GLU A 266 11.96 9.01 10.16
CA GLU A 266 12.90 8.86 11.28
C GLU A 266 12.16 8.86 12.62
N SER A 267 11.17 9.74 12.79
CA SER A 267 10.34 9.87 13.99
C SER A 267 8.92 10.30 13.66
N THR A 268 8.00 10.07 14.59
CA THR A 268 6.69 10.74 14.63
C THR A 268 6.68 11.66 15.83
N ASP A 269 6.78 12.95 15.57
CA ASP A 269 6.80 13.98 16.61
C ASP A 269 5.39 14.50 16.86
N ILE A 270 4.98 14.57 18.10
CA ILE A 270 3.70 15.11 18.56
C ILE A 270 4.01 16.22 19.56
N ASP A 271 3.90 17.45 19.12
CA ASP A 271 4.13 18.62 19.93
C ASP A 271 2.83 19.12 20.56
N MET A 272 2.68 18.99 21.86
CA MET A 272 1.48 19.42 22.59
C MET A 272 1.72 20.71 23.37
N ARG A 273 0.72 21.60 23.37
CA ARG A 273 0.66 22.83 24.19
C ARG A 273 -0.56 22.77 25.09
N ILE A 274 -0.33 22.57 26.39
CA ILE A 274 -1.40 22.46 27.39
C ILE A 274 -1.24 23.61 28.37
N GLY A 275 -2.11 24.61 28.30
CA GLY A 275 -1.94 25.89 29.00
C GLY A 275 -0.67 26.60 28.52
N ASP A 276 0.23 26.95 29.47
CA ASP A 276 1.52 27.60 29.14
C ASP A 276 2.67 26.57 28.98
N GLN A 277 2.38 25.28 29.07
CA GLN A 277 3.40 24.24 28.98
C GLN A 277 3.51 23.69 27.55
N PHE A 278 4.74 23.51 27.08
CA PHE A 278 5.08 22.80 25.86
C PHE A 278 5.57 21.40 26.24
N ILE A 279 4.94 20.37 25.69
CA ILE A 279 5.20 18.96 25.99
C ILE A 279 5.50 18.28 24.65
N PRO A 280 6.77 18.15 24.27
CA PRO A 280 7.16 17.38 23.10
C PRO A 280 7.06 15.88 23.43
N TYR A 281 6.51 15.11 22.51
CA TYR A 281 6.53 13.65 22.53
C TYR A 281 6.99 13.16 21.17
N SER A 282 7.96 12.24 21.16
CA SER A 282 8.52 11.70 19.92
C SER A 282 8.51 10.17 19.99
N ILE A 283 8.04 9.55 18.94
CA ILE A 283 8.13 8.12 18.69
C ILE A 283 9.25 7.92 17.69
N GLU A 284 10.39 7.39 18.14
CA GLU A 284 11.49 7.01 17.23
C GLU A 284 11.02 5.88 16.33
N ARG A 285 11.12 6.05 15.01
CA ARG A 285 10.77 5.04 14.02
C ARG A 285 12.01 4.35 13.48
N ASP A 286 12.99 5.13 13.02
CA ASP A 286 14.26 4.68 12.46
C ASP A 286 14.03 3.59 11.38
N TRP A 287 13.08 3.86 10.49
CA TRP A 287 12.65 2.92 9.48
C TRP A 287 13.59 2.90 8.28
N ASP A 288 13.80 1.70 7.73
CA ASP A 288 14.48 1.48 6.47
C ASP A 288 13.51 1.50 5.28
N ASP A 289 14.06 1.60 4.07
CA ASP A 289 13.29 1.48 2.83
C ASP A 289 12.73 0.06 2.66
N VAL A 290 11.48 -0.02 2.23
CA VAL A 290 10.77 -1.28 2.03
C VAL A 290 10.79 -1.70 0.57
N TRP A 291 11.10 -2.96 0.33
CA TRP A 291 11.04 -3.60 -0.97
C TRP A 291 9.81 -4.51 -1.06
N ARG A 292 8.97 -4.24 -2.05
CA ARG A 292 7.86 -5.11 -2.41
C ARG A 292 8.12 -5.75 -3.75
N ILE A 293 8.07 -7.08 -3.79
CA ILE A 293 8.24 -7.88 -5.01
C ILE A 293 6.96 -8.67 -5.23
N SER A 294 6.30 -8.46 -6.36
CA SER A 294 5.08 -9.17 -6.75
C SER A 294 5.28 -9.97 -8.03
N LEU A 295 4.65 -11.14 -8.07
CA LEU A 295 4.58 -12.02 -9.22
C LEU A 295 3.14 -12.49 -9.40
N GLY A 296 2.59 -12.30 -10.60
CA GLY A 296 1.22 -12.68 -10.92
C GLY A 296 1.08 -13.23 -12.33
N GLY A 297 0.07 -14.04 -12.54
CA GLY A 297 -0.27 -14.60 -13.83
C GLY A 297 -1.74 -14.40 -14.18
N GLU A 298 -2.01 -14.22 -15.46
CA GLU A 298 -3.35 -14.22 -16.02
C GLU A 298 -3.49 -15.31 -17.08
N TYR A 299 -4.56 -16.11 -16.97
CA TYR A 299 -4.92 -17.13 -17.96
C TYR A 299 -6.29 -16.83 -18.57
N LYS A 300 -6.29 -16.42 -19.85
CA LYS A 300 -7.50 -16.12 -20.64
C LYS A 300 -8.15 -17.40 -21.14
N LEU A 301 -9.41 -17.59 -20.77
CA LEU A 301 -10.26 -18.69 -21.17
C LEU A 301 -11.14 -18.31 -22.39
N HIS A 302 -11.93 -19.27 -22.83
CA HIS A 302 -12.94 -19.00 -23.87
C HIS A 302 -14.06 -18.09 -23.35
N GLN A 303 -14.76 -17.41 -24.28
CA GLN A 303 -15.92 -16.57 -23.99
C GLN A 303 -15.63 -15.38 -23.06
N GLY A 304 -14.40 -14.84 -23.08
CA GLY A 304 -14.03 -13.64 -22.35
C GLY A 304 -13.84 -13.82 -20.84
N TRP A 305 -13.72 -15.04 -20.34
CA TRP A 305 -13.30 -15.29 -18.96
C TRP A 305 -11.78 -15.29 -18.84
N SER A 306 -11.27 -14.81 -17.70
CA SER A 306 -9.88 -15.05 -17.31
C SER A 306 -9.76 -15.31 -15.80
N PHE A 307 -8.72 -16.07 -15.43
CA PHE A 307 -8.30 -16.29 -14.06
C PHE A 307 -6.97 -15.61 -13.81
N LYS A 308 -6.84 -15.07 -12.60
CA LYS A 308 -5.61 -14.44 -12.11
C LYS A 308 -5.22 -15.06 -10.78
N ALA A 309 -3.93 -15.15 -10.54
CA ALA A 309 -3.37 -15.46 -9.25
C ALA A 309 -2.05 -14.71 -9.07
N GLY A 310 -1.72 -14.36 -7.85
CA GLY A 310 -0.47 -13.67 -7.55
C GLY A 310 -0.01 -13.87 -6.12
N TYR A 311 1.27 -13.61 -5.94
CA TYR A 311 1.96 -13.60 -4.67
C TYR A 311 2.84 -12.36 -4.61
N ALA A 312 2.86 -11.69 -3.46
CA ALA A 312 3.81 -10.62 -3.19
C ALA A 312 4.47 -10.84 -1.82
N TYR A 313 5.72 -10.45 -1.78
CA TYR A 313 6.55 -10.33 -0.61
C TYR A 313 6.89 -8.86 -0.39
N GLU A 314 6.86 -8.42 0.86
CA GLU A 314 7.20 -7.07 1.26
C GLU A 314 8.14 -7.13 2.46
N SER A 315 9.33 -6.50 2.35
CA SER A 315 10.31 -6.46 3.44
C SER A 315 9.86 -5.53 4.57
N SER A 316 10.46 -5.69 5.75
CA SER A 316 10.25 -4.76 6.87
C SER A 316 10.90 -3.41 6.66
N PRO A 317 10.32 -2.36 7.26
CA PRO A 317 11.06 -1.15 7.55
C PRO A 317 11.88 -1.21 8.85
N LEU A 318 11.66 -2.16 9.75
CA LEU A 318 12.21 -2.12 11.11
C LEU A 318 12.65 -3.50 11.60
N ASP A 319 13.90 -3.61 12.08
CA ASP A 319 14.49 -4.83 12.63
C ASP A 319 14.62 -4.81 14.15
N ASP A 320 14.50 -3.62 14.78
CA ASP A 320 14.72 -3.44 16.22
C ASP A 320 13.36 -3.46 16.97
N PRO A 321 13.04 -4.54 17.73
CA PRO A 321 11.78 -4.65 18.45
C PRO A 321 11.60 -3.58 19.53
N SER A 322 12.68 -2.93 20.00
CA SER A 322 12.58 -1.85 20.99
C SER A 322 11.99 -0.56 20.44
N LYS A 323 11.96 -0.40 19.10
CA LYS A 323 11.41 0.74 18.38
C LYS A 323 10.00 0.48 17.81
N GLN A 324 9.48 -0.73 17.97
CA GLN A 324 8.09 -1.04 17.62
C GLN A 324 7.12 -0.21 18.45
N SER A 325 5.99 0.14 17.81
CA SER A 325 4.95 0.95 18.44
C SER A 325 3.56 0.44 18.05
N PRO A 326 2.58 0.47 18.97
CA PRO A 326 1.27 -0.14 18.76
C PRO A 326 0.38 0.58 17.73
N ASP A 327 0.68 1.84 17.41
CA ASP A 327 -0.05 2.62 16.40
C ASP A 327 0.27 2.18 14.97
N LEU A 328 1.48 1.65 14.75
CA LEU A 328 1.96 1.17 13.47
C LEU A 328 2.86 -0.06 13.68
N PRO A 329 2.32 -1.21 14.11
CA PRO A 329 3.09 -2.44 14.18
C PRO A 329 3.50 -2.84 12.77
N VAL A 330 4.80 -2.90 12.53
CA VAL A 330 5.40 -3.11 11.22
C VAL A 330 6.32 -4.32 11.22
N GLY A 331 6.28 -5.12 10.21
CA GLY A 331 7.07 -6.31 10.04
C GLY A 331 6.96 -6.77 8.55
N GLU A 332 7.37 -7.99 8.12
CA GLU A 332 7.31 -8.57 6.78
C GLU A 332 5.86 -8.90 6.36
N GLN A 333 5.54 -8.80 5.06
CA GLN A 333 4.22 -9.22 4.60
C GLN A 333 4.30 -10.24 3.47
N HIS A 334 3.43 -11.23 3.58
CA HIS A 334 3.13 -12.18 2.52
C HIS A 334 1.70 -11.98 2.03
N ARG A 335 1.55 -11.71 0.76
CA ARG A 335 0.24 -11.46 0.15
C ARG A 335 -0.08 -12.49 -0.91
N TYR A 336 -1.27 -13.01 -0.88
CA TYR A 336 -1.78 -14.03 -1.80
C TYR A 336 -3.10 -13.54 -2.39
N SER A 337 -3.22 -13.53 -3.70
CA SER A 337 -4.44 -13.08 -4.36
C SER A 337 -4.90 -14.04 -5.44
N ILE A 338 -6.21 -14.12 -5.62
CA ILE A 338 -6.86 -14.79 -6.74
C ILE A 338 -7.95 -13.89 -7.29
N GLY A 339 -8.18 -13.97 -8.60
CA GLY A 339 -9.20 -13.17 -9.27
C GLY A 339 -9.81 -13.86 -10.46
N VAL A 340 -11.01 -13.42 -10.77
CA VAL A 340 -11.76 -13.81 -11.96
C VAL A 340 -12.18 -12.54 -12.69
N SER A 341 -11.99 -12.54 -14.01
CA SER A 341 -12.42 -11.44 -14.85
C SER A 341 -13.38 -11.93 -15.92
N LYS A 342 -14.32 -11.07 -16.29
CA LYS A 342 -15.24 -11.30 -17.40
C LYS A 342 -15.22 -10.13 -18.35
N GLN A 343 -14.72 -10.35 -19.56
CA GLN A 343 -14.82 -9.41 -20.67
C GLN A 343 -16.19 -9.56 -21.33
N PHE A 344 -16.89 -8.45 -21.46
CA PHE A 344 -18.08 -8.27 -22.30
C PHE A 344 -17.69 -7.54 -23.59
N ASP A 345 -18.66 -7.18 -24.42
CA ASP A 345 -18.37 -6.54 -25.72
C ASP A 345 -17.66 -5.17 -25.52
N GLU A 346 -18.16 -4.33 -24.60
CA GLU A 346 -17.65 -2.98 -24.36
C GLU A 346 -17.26 -2.73 -22.88
N SER A 347 -17.22 -3.77 -22.05
CA SER A 347 -16.93 -3.61 -20.64
C SER A 347 -16.27 -4.85 -20.03
N ARG A 348 -15.65 -4.67 -18.87
CA ARG A 348 -15.00 -5.74 -18.12
C ARG A 348 -15.40 -5.67 -16.65
N LEU A 349 -15.64 -6.80 -16.04
CA LEU A 349 -15.82 -6.97 -14.61
C LEU A 349 -14.68 -7.82 -14.06
N ASP A 350 -13.99 -7.31 -13.07
CA ASP A 350 -12.98 -8.05 -12.28
C ASP A 350 -13.50 -8.22 -10.85
N ILE A 351 -13.32 -9.42 -10.28
CA ILE A 351 -13.62 -9.73 -8.88
C ILE A 351 -12.39 -10.43 -8.30
N TYR A 352 -12.00 -10.06 -7.09
CA TYR A 352 -10.83 -10.65 -6.45
C TYR A 352 -11.00 -10.85 -4.95
N TYR A 353 -10.18 -11.75 -4.44
CA TYR A 353 -9.89 -11.92 -3.03
C TYR A 353 -8.38 -11.88 -2.83
N GLU A 354 -7.94 -11.17 -1.80
CA GLU A 354 -6.54 -11.12 -1.37
C GLU A 354 -6.46 -11.33 0.13
N TYR A 355 -5.45 -12.07 0.55
CA TYR A 355 -5.08 -12.29 1.93
C TYR A 355 -3.66 -11.79 2.14
N ALA A 356 -3.47 -10.91 3.12
CA ALA A 356 -2.18 -10.45 3.59
C ALA A 356 -1.94 -10.98 5.01
N ASP A 357 -0.76 -11.55 5.21
CA ASP A 357 -0.26 -12.06 6.48
C ASP A 357 0.92 -11.20 6.90
N PHE A 358 0.86 -10.64 8.10
CA PHE A 358 1.90 -9.76 8.66
C PHE A 358 2.89 -10.54 9.55
N GLY A 359 2.70 -11.85 9.69
CA GLY A 359 3.53 -12.69 10.54
C GLY A 359 3.44 -12.32 12.02
N GLU A 360 4.50 -12.61 12.75
CA GLU A 360 4.71 -12.24 14.14
C GLU A 360 5.69 -11.08 14.21
N ILE A 361 5.34 -10.05 14.98
CA ILE A 361 6.07 -8.78 15.08
C ILE A 361 6.42 -8.56 16.56
N ASP A 362 7.65 -8.80 16.92
CA ASP A 362 8.13 -8.63 18.30
C ASP A 362 8.15 -7.16 18.70
N ILE A 363 7.78 -6.88 19.95
CA ILE A 363 7.92 -5.58 20.61
C ILE A 363 8.57 -5.78 21.97
N ASP A 364 9.65 -5.04 22.23
CA ASP A 364 10.40 -5.09 23.49
C ASP A 364 10.80 -3.68 23.94
N GLN A 365 9.98 -3.08 24.76
CA GLN A 365 10.16 -1.73 25.30
C GLN A 365 10.68 -1.73 26.75
N GLU A 366 11.55 -2.68 27.11
CA GLU A 366 12.10 -2.79 28.50
C GLU A 366 12.74 -1.48 29.02
N SER A 367 13.18 -0.59 28.13
CA SER A 367 13.73 0.73 28.51
C SER A 367 12.65 1.71 29.00
N MET A 368 11.38 1.49 28.70
CA MET A 368 10.27 2.30 29.18
C MET A 368 9.88 1.88 30.60
N ARG A 369 9.23 2.79 31.34
CA ARG A 369 8.76 2.49 32.70
C ARG A 369 7.41 1.80 32.68
N GLU A 370 7.26 0.76 33.50
CA GLU A 370 5.96 0.20 33.84
C GLU A 370 4.98 1.30 34.39
N PRO A 371 3.70 1.30 34.02
CA PRO A 371 2.98 0.28 33.21
C PRO A 371 2.92 0.60 31.70
N ILE A 372 3.78 1.46 31.19
CA ILE A 372 3.73 1.96 29.81
C ILE A 372 4.44 1.01 28.83
N ALA A 373 5.46 0.29 29.30
CA ALA A 373 6.24 -0.62 28.47
C ALA A 373 5.41 -1.78 27.92
N LEU A 374 5.66 -2.13 26.65
CA LEU A 374 5.14 -3.34 26.03
C LEU A 374 6.26 -4.33 25.83
N ASN A 375 6.01 -5.60 26.17
CA ASN A 375 6.89 -6.72 25.93
C ASN A 375 6.07 -7.92 25.48
N GLY A 376 6.27 -8.37 24.26
CA GLY A 376 5.44 -9.40 23.62
C GLY A 376 5.53 -9.36 22.13
N HIS A 377 4.42 -9.69 21.45
CA HIS A 377 4.39 -9.64 19.99
C HIS A 377 3.01 -9.28 19.45
N PHE A 378 3.00 -8.71 18.25
CA PHE A 378 1.80 -8.53 17.46
C PHE A 378 1.68 -9.62 16.39
N THR A 379 0.45 -9.94 16.01
CA THR A 379 0.14 -10.66 14.77
C THR A 379 -0.90 -9.87 14.00
N GLY A 380 -0.83 -9.90 12.67
CA GLY A 380 -1.76 -9.16 11.84
C GLY A 380 -2.16 -9.87 10.58
N THR A 381 -3.42 -9.70 10.19
CA THR A 381 -3.94 -10.21 8.91
C THR A 381 -4.89 -9.21 8.27
N VAL A 382 -4.89 -9.17 6.93
CA VAL A 382 -5.90 -8.40 6.19
C VAL A 382 -6.54 -9.28 5.13
N HIS A 383 -7.86 -9.21 5.06
CA HIS A 383 -8.66 -9.82 4.01
C HIS A 383 -9.23 -8.71 3.12
N PHE A 384 -9.01 -8.80 1.82
CA PHE A 384 -9.59 -7.90 0.83
C PHE A 384 -10.55 -8.67 -0.07
N VAL A 385 -11.74 -8.13 -0.24
CA VAL A 385 -12.72 -8.60 -1.22
C VAL A 385 -13.15 -7.40 -2.04
N GLY A 386 -12.93 -7.45 -3.34
CA GLY A 386 -13.23 -6.29 -4.17
C GLY A 386 -13.61 -6.64 -5.59
N ALA A 387 -14.05 -5.60 -6.29
CA ALA A 387 -14.39 -5.66 -7.69
C ALA A 387 -14.02 -4.36 -8.41
N ALA A 388 -13.79 -4.47 -9.71
CA ALA A 388 -13.66 -3.34 -10.62
C ALA A 388 -14.57 -3.52 -11.83
N TYR A 389 -15.17 -2.42 -12.28
CA TYR A 389 -15.93 -2.37 -13.52
C TYR A 389 -15.31 -1.34 -14.45
N THR A 390 -14.88 -1.82 -15.62
CA THR A 390 -14.20 -1.04 -16.66
C THR A 390 -15.06 -0.95 -17.90
N PHE A 391 -15.25 0.25 -18.44
CA PHE A 391 -16.09 0.53 -19.62
C PHE A 391 -15.63 1.77 -20.37
#